data_5d5025bb65b6b0a3e6f1c3c21543cc5c
#
_entry.id   5d5025bb65b6b0a3e6f1c3c21543cc5c
#
_cell.length_a   1.000
_cell.length_b   1.000
_cell.length_c   1.000
_cell.angle_alpha   90.00
_cell.angle_beta   90.00
_cell.angle_gamma   90.00
#
_symmetry.space_group_name_H-M   'P 1'
#
loop_
_entity.id
_entity.type
_entity.pdbx_description
1 polymer ?
#
loop_
_entity_poly.entity_id
_entity_poly.type
_entity_poly.pdbx_seq_one_letter_code
_entity_poly.pdbx_strand_id
1 'polypeptide(L)'
;VKLYEQLLQGAKPGPDRAEAYYELAKAYDLNAQREESISMLRKLVYEYPGSSRITEAQFRIAEYEFSTGRFAAAAESYATVFKAEDNEEFRDQAIYKQAWSLYKASDYEAAQPLFFQVLEEWQPRLADTNKAKAANAYKLLEDTFNIISLGFIQQDGPKSVDAYFKNIGTDYSSACFIL
;
A
#
# COMPACT_ATOMS: atom_id res chain seq x y z
N VAL A 1 10.87 5.39 -25.31
CA VAL A 1 9.50 5.91 -25.47
C VAL A 1 9.01 5.68 -26.92
N LYS A 2 9.51 6.39 -27.94
CA LYS A 2 9.00 6.33 -29.33
C LYS A 2 8.77 4.91 -29.89
N LEU A 3 9.71 3.98 -29.63
CA LEU A 3 9.56 2.60 -30.09
C LEU A 3 8.35 1.90 -29.48
N TYR A 4 8.14 2.08 -28.16
CA TYR A 4 7.00 1.48 -27.48
C TYR A 4 5.66 2.11 -27.88
N GLU A 5 5.64 3.43 -28.18
CA GLU A 5 4.47 4.09 -28.74
C GLU A 5 4.09 3.51 -30.12
N GLN A 6 5.09 3.26 -30.98
CA GLN A 6 4.87 2.60 -32.26
C GLN A 6 4.39 1.15 -32.11
N LEU A 7 4.98 0.40 -31.17
CA LEU A 7 4.54 -0.97 -30.86
C LEU A 7 3.08 -0.96 -30.41
N LEU A 8 2.72 -0.04 -29.55
CA LEU A 8 1.36 0.06 -29.01
C LEU A 8 0.33 0.40 -30.11
N GLN A 9 0.70 1.24 -31.11
CA GLN A 9 -0.16 1.55 -32.27
C GLN A 9 -0.41 0.33 -33.16
N GLY A 10 0.60 -0.56 -33.30
CA GLY A 10 0.53 -1.77 -34.12
C GLY A 10 0.03 -3.02 -33.36
N ALA A 11 0.05 -3.01 -32.03
CA ALA A 11 -0.32 -4.16 -31.22
C ALA A 11 -1.85 -4.38 -31.26
N LYS A 12 -2.24 -5.64 -31.52
CA LYS A 12 -3.64 -6.08 -31.39
C LYS A 12 -4.04 -6.12 -29.91
N PRO A 13 -5.37 -5.98 -29.61
CA PRO A 13 -5.85 -6.22 -28.26
C PRO A 13 -5.43 -7.62 -27.74
N GLY A 14 -4.87 -7.69 -26.54
CA GLY A 14 -4.40 -8.94 -25.94
C GLY A 14 -3.23 -8.76 -25.00
N PRO A 15 -2.63 -9.88 -24.52
CA PRO A 15 -1.52 -9.84 -23.56
C PRO A 15 -0.33 -9.00 -24.01
N ASP A 16 0.02 -9.02 -25.28
CA ASP A 16 1.14 -8.25 -25.84
C ASP A 16 0.91 -6.74 -25.72
N ARG A 17 -0.34 -6.31 -25.86
CA ARG A 17 -0.69 -4.89 -25.67
C ARG A 17 -0.67 -4.48 -24.21
N ALA A 18 -1.06 -5.38 -23.30
CA ALA A 18 -0.93 -5.16 -21.87
C ALA A 18 0.53 -4.98 -21.47
N GLU A 19 1.42 -5.85 -21.93
CA GLU A 19 2.86 -5.74 -21.71
C GLU A 19 3.44 -4.46 -22.34
N ALA A 20 2.98 -4.07 -23.54
CA ALA A 20 3.40 -2.83 -24.17
C ALA A 20 3.01 -1.58 -23.35
N TYR A 21 1.84 -1.52 -22.72
CA TYR A 21 1.48 -0.45 -21.79
C TYR A 21 2.42 -0.40 -20.58
N TYR A 22 2.72 -1.57 -20.00
CA TYR A 22 3.61 -1.66 -18.86
C TYR A 22 5.04 -1.20 -19.17
N GLU A 23 5.62 -1.69 -20.27
CA GLU A 23 6.97 -1.31 -20.70
C GLU A 23 7.05 0.16 -21.13
N LEU A 24 5.99 0.70 -21.76
CA LEU A 24 5.90 2.11 -22.08
C LEU A 24 5.85 2.97 -20.80
N ALA A 25 5.10 2.53 -19.79
CA ALA A 25 5.07 3.20 -18.50
C ALA A 25 6.45 3.25 -17.84
N LYS A 26 7.20 2.14 -17.86
CA LYS A 26 8.59 2.11 -17.38
C LYS A 26 9.50 3.06 -18.17
N ALA A 27 9.33 3.09 -19.48
CA ALA A 27 10.12 3.98 -20.33
C ALA A 27 9.84 5.47 -20.06
N TYR A 28 8.59 5.81 -19.74
CA TYR A 28 8.23 7.16 -19.30
C TYR A 28 8.82 7.50 -17.92
N ASP A 29 8.78 6.57 -16.96
CA ASP A 29 9.41 6.76 -15.63
C ASP A 29 10.91 7.02 -15.73
N LEU A 30 11.63 6.24 -16.55
CA LEU A 30 13.07 6.45 -16.80
C LEU A 30 13.38 7.79 -17.43
N ASN A 31 12.42 8.39 -18.13
CA ASN A 31 12.51 9.73 -18.72
C ASN A 31 11.99 10.84 -17.79
N ALA A 32 11.70 10.54 -16.54
CA ALA A 32 11.08 11.46 -15.57
C ALA A 32 9.70 12.00 -16.01
N GLN A 33 9.01 11.32 -16.92
CA GLN A 33 7.66 11.62 -17.41
C GLN A 33 6.64 10.84 -16.59
N ARG A 34 6.50 11.23 -15.33
CA ARG A 34 5.76 10.45 -14.34
C ARG A 34 4.24 10.39 -14.59
N GLU A 35 3.66 11.48 -15.08
CA GLU A 35 2.22 11.53 -15.38
C GLU A 35 1.86 10.64 -16.56
N GLU A 36 2.70 10.65 -17.61
CA GLU A 36 2.54 9.78 -18.76
C GLU A 36 2.69 8.30 -18.38
N SER A 37 3.67 7.98 -17.52
CA SER A 37 3.84 6.65 -16.96
C SER A 37 2.56 6.16 -16.27
N ILE A 38 2.03 6.94 -15.36
CA ILE A 38 0.79 6.60 -14.63
C ILE A 38 -0.42 6.50 -15.56
N SER A 39 -0.48 7.35 -16.61
CA SER A 39 -1.54 7.24 -17.63
C SER A 39 -1.52 5.88 -18.32
N MET A 40 -0.33 5.36 -18.65
CA MET A 40 -0.19 4.02 -19.26
C MET A 40 -0.57 2.91 -18.30
N LEU A 41 -0.15 2.99 -17.03
CA LEU A 41 -0.52 2.01 -16.01
C LEU A 41 -2.04 1.98 -15.77
N ARG A 42 -2.70 3.14 -15.77
CA ARG A 42 -4.17 3.20 -15.66
C ARG A 42 -4.89 2.57 -16.84
N LYS A 43 -4.38 2.75 -18.07
CA LYS A 43 -4.89 2.06 -19.25
C LYS A 43 -4.72 0.56 -19.14
N LEU A 44 -3.55 0.10 -18.70
CA LEU A 44 -3.30 -1.32 -18.44
C LEU A 44 -4.32 -1.90 -17.47
N VAL A 45 -4.52 -1.25 -16.32
CA VAL A 45 -5.45 -1.71 -15.28
C VAL A 45 -6.90 -1.75 -15.79
N TYR A 46 -7.30 -0.74 -16.55
CA TYR A 46 -8.67 -0.64 -17.06
C TYR A 46 -8.97 -1.61 -18.20
N GLU A 47 -8.06 -1.72 -19.19
CA GLU A 47 -8.28 -2.51 -20.39
C GLU A 47 -7.92 -4.00 -20.21
N TYR A 48 -7.01 -4.32 -19.28
CA TYR A 48 -6.45 -5.66 -19.10
C TYR A 48 -6.42 -6.11 -17.64
N PRO A 49 -7.57 -6.18 -16.94
CA PRO A 49 -7.62 -6.51 -15.51
C PRO A 49 -7.09 -7.90 -15.16
N GLY A 50 -6.95 -8.81 -16.13
CA GLY A 50 -6.33 -10.13 -15.96
C GLY A 50 -4.85 -10.20 -16.31
N SER A 51 -4.18 -9.05 -16.52
CA SER A 51 -2.73 -9.05 -16.79
C SER A 51 -1.93 -9.43 -15.55
N SER A 52 -0.85 -10.19 -15.71
CA SER A 52 0.11 -10.49 -14.64
C SER A 52 0.82 -9.25 -14.08
N ARG A 53 0.69 -8.10 -14.74
CA ARG A 53 1.27 -6.82 -14.30
C ARG A 53 0.33 -5.99 -13.43
N ILE A 54 -0.90 -6.46 -13.18
CA ILE A 54 -1.94 -5.67 -12.51
C ILE A 54 -1.52 -5.23 -11.12
N THR A 55 -1.02 -6.14 -10.30
CA THR A 55 -0.68 -5.88 -8.90
C THR A 55 0.45 -4.85 -8.81
N GLU A 56 1.50 -5.00 -9.62
CA GLU A 56 2.58 -4.01 -9.68
C GLU A 56 2.10 -2.66 -10.24
N ALA A 57 1.27 -2.67 -11.28
CA ALA A 57 0.72 -1.44 -11.85
C ALA A 57 -0.12 -0.67 -10.84
N GLN A 58 -1.00 -1.34 -10.10
CA GLN A 58 -1.79 -0.75 -9.01
C GLN A 58 -0.91 -0.19 -7.90
N PHE A 59 0.13 -0.93 -7.50
CA PHE A 59 1.08 -0.45 -6.49
C PHE A 59 1.77 0.85 -6.93
N ARG A 60 2.27 0.93 -8.17
CA ARG A 60 2.88 2.15 -8.72
C ARG A 60 1.90 3.33 -8.83
N ILE A 61 0.64 3.06 -9.19
CA ILE A 61 -0.42 4.08 -9.19
C ILE A 61 -0.63 4.60 -7.77
N ALA A 62 -0.73 3.71 -6.78
CA ALA A 62 -0.90 4.07 -5.38
C ALA A 62 0.27 4.92 -4.85
N GLU A 63 1.52 4.56 -5.18
CA GLU A 63 2.72 5.35 -4.86
C GLU A 63 2.67 6.78 -5.43
N TYR A 64 2.22 6.90 -6.67
CA TYR A 64 2.05 8.21 -7.29
C TYR A 64 0.94 9.01 -6.61
N GLU A 65 -0.20 8.41 -6.32
CA GLU A 65 -1.32 9.05 -5.64
C GLU A 65 -0.93 9.52 -4.25
N PHE A 66 -0.21 8.69 -3.49
CA PHE A 66 0.34 9.06 -2.19
C PHE A 66 1.31 10.24 -2.29
N SER A 67 2.28 10.19 -3.22
CA SER A 67 3.29 11.22 -3.41
C SER A 67 2.73 12.57 -3.85
N THR A 68 1.55 12.56 -4.49
CA THR A 68 0.84 13.77 -4.95
C THR A 68 -0.25 14.24 -3.98
N GLY A 69 -0.32 13.67 -2.78
CA GLY A 69 -1.28 14.07 -1.73
C GLY A 69 -2.70 13.57 -1.96
N ARG A 70 -2.93 12.67 -2.93
CA ARG A 70 -4.24 12.07 -3.18
C ARG A 70 -4.45 10.85 -2.29
N PHE A 71 -4.44 11.09 -0.98
CA PHE A 71 -4.35 10.04 0.01
C PHE A 71 -5.55 9.08 0.00
N ALA A 72 -6.78 9.57 -0.19
CA ALA A 72 -7.96 8.70 -0.27
C ALA A 72 -7.87 7.73 -1.47
N ALA A 73 -7.49 8.23 -2.66
CA ALA A 73 -7.29 7.40 -3.84
C ALA A 73 -6.13 6.40 -3.64
N ALA A 74 -5.02 6.84 -3.03
CA ALA A 74 -3.90 5.97 -2.70
C ALA A 74 -4.34 4.81 -1.79
N ALA A 75 -5.16 5.08 -0.77
CA ALA A 75 -5.69 4.05 0.12
C ALA A 75 -6.50 2.99 -0.62
N GLU A 76 -7.36 3.39 -1.57
CA GLU A 76 -8.13 2.48 -2.41
C GLU A 76 -7.23 1.63 -3.32
N SER A 77 -6.23 2.26 -3.94
CA SER A 77 -5.27 1.56 -4.81
C SER A 77 -4.42 0.56 -4.03
N TYR A 78 -3.91 0.92 -2.84
CA TYR A 78 -3.20 -0.03 -1.96
C TYR A 78 -4.10 -1.15 -1.46
N ALA A 79 -5.37 -0.87 -1.14
CA ALA A 79 -6.34 -1.91 -0.75
C ALA A 79 -6.54 -2.95 -1.86
N THR A 80 -6.54 -2.52 -3.12
CA THR A 80 -6.62 -3.42 -4.27
C THR A 80 -5.38 -4.32 -4.37
N VAL A 81 -4.19 -3.76 -4.16
CA VAL A 81 -2.93 -4.51 -4.11
C VAL A 81 -2.95 -5.51 -2.96
N PHE A 82 -3.37 -5.10 -1.76
CA PHE A 82 -3.39 -5.97 -0.58
C PHE A 82 -4.33 -7.17 -0.74
N LYS A 83 -5.44 -7.01 -1.47
CA LYS A 83 -6.43 -8.07 -1.72
C LYS A 83 -6.07 -9.01 -2.88
N ALA A 84 -5.07 -8.67 -3.69
CA ALA A 84 -4.66 -9.50 -4.81
C ALA A 84 -4.04 -10.82 -4.30
N GLU A 85 -4.37 -11.95 -4.93
CA GLU A 85 -3.89 -13.28 -4.51
C GLU A 85 -2.39 -13.48 -4.79
N ASP A 86 -1.85 -12.82 -5.82
CA ASP A 86 -0.47 -12.91 -6.30
C ASP A 86 0.43 -11.78 -5.80
N ASN A 87 0.21 -11.29 -4.57
CA ASN A 87 0.84 -10.06 -4.08
C ASN A 87 1.95 -10.27 -3.04
N GLU A 88 2.53 -11.46 -2.91
CA GLU A 88 3.54 -11.76 -1.88
C GLU A 88 4.64 -10.68 -1.77
N GLU A 89 5.05 -10.11 -2.90
CA GLU A 89 6.08 -9.07 -2.95
C GLU A 89 5.62 -7.73 -2.37
N PHE A 90 4.35 -7.35 -2.59
CA PHE A 90 3.83 -6.02 -2.27
C PHE A 90 2.91 -6.00 -1.04
N ARG A 91 2.47 -7.17 -0.57
CA ARG A 91 1.45 -7.29 0.47
C ARG A 91 1.78 -6.51 1.74
N ASP A 92 2.96 -6.74 2.30
CA ASP A 92 3.40 -6.10 3.54
C ASP A 92 3.50 -4.57 3.40
N GLN A 93 3.95 -4.12 2.23
CA GLN A 93 4.05 -2.69 1.95
C GLN A 93 2.66 -2.08 1.71
N ALA A 94 1.78 -2.80 1.01
CA ALA A 94 0.47 -2.32 0.65
C ALA A 94 -0.40 -2.05 1.87
N ILE A 95 -0.48 -2.98 2.84
CA ILE A 95 -1.27 -2.76 4.05
C ILE A 95 -0.74 -1.58 4.88
N TYR A 96 0.57 -1.48 5.07
CA TYR A 96 1.19 -0.39 5.82
C TYR A 96 0.94 0.97 5.15
N LYS A 97 1.13 1.04 3.82
CA LYS A 97 0.91 2.26 3.05
C LYS A 97 -0.55 2.62 2.90
N GLN A 98 -1.46 1.63 2.87
CA GLN A 98 -2.90 1.87 2.95
C GLN A 98 -3.26 2.55 4.27
N ALA A 99 -2.78 2.02 5.39
CA ALA A 99 -3.01 2.60 6.71
C ALA A 99 -2.48 4.05 6.79
N TRP A 100 -1.26 4.30 6.28
CA TRP A 100 -0.70 5.64 6.20
C TRP A 100 -1.51 6.59 5.29
N SER A 101 -2.03 6.08 4.18
CA SER A 101 -2.86 6.86 3.26
C SER A 101 -4.15 7.32 3.93
N LEU A 102 -4.82 6.41 4.65
CA LEU A 102 -6.02 6.73 5.44
C LEU A 102 -5.70 7.73 6.56
N TYR A 103 -4.60 7.51 7.29
CA TYR A 103 -4.16 8.45 8.32
C TYR A 103 -3.92 9.87 7.75
N LYS A 104 -3.24 9.98 6.60
CA LYS A 104 -3.00 11.26 5.90
C LYS A 104 -4.28 11.88 5.35
N ALA A 105 -5.29 11.06 5.03
CA ALA A 105 -6.63 11.52 4.68
C ALA A 105 -7.47 11.95 5.89
N SER A 106 -6.91 11.84 7.11
CA SER A 106 -7.60 12.07 8.39
C SER A 106 -8.71 11.07 8.70
N ASP A 107 -8.71 9.92 8.02
CA ASP A 107 -9.59 8.79 8.32
C ASP A 107 -8.91 7.85 9.33
N TYR A 108 -8.83 8.32 10.57
CA TYR A 108 -8.13 7.60 11.66
C TYR A 108 -8.86 6.32 12.04
N GLU A 109 -10.20 6.32 11.96
CA GLU A 109 -11.02 5.16 12.30
C GLU A 109 -10.75 3.98 11.36
N ALA A 110 -10.64 4.24 10.06
CA ALA A 110 -10.30 3.21 9.09
C ALA A 110 -8.80 2.84 9.09
N ALA A 111 -7.91 3.76 9.47
CA ALA A 111 -6.46 3.52 9.51
C ALA A 111 -6.05 2.59 10.65
N GLN A 112 -6.66 2.73 11.83
CA GLN A 112 -6.26 2.01 13.04
C GLN A 112 -6.28 0.49 12.92
N PRO A 113 -7.35 -0.16 12.43
CA PRO A 113 -7.38 -1.60 12.28
C PRO A 113 -6.24 -2.14 11.40
N LEU A 114 -5.88 -1.40 10.35
CA LEU A 114 -4.80 -1.80 9.45
C LEU A 114 -3.42 -1.66 10.12
N PHE A 115 -3.20 -0.63 10.92
CA PHE A 115 -1.96 -0.52 11.69
C PHE A 115 -1.85 -1.64 12.74
N PHE A 116 -2.94 -2.00 13.42
CA PHE A 116 -2.93 -3.15 14.33
C PHE A 116 -2.65 -4.46 13.58
N GLN A 117 -3.22 -4.65 12.39
CA GLN A 117 -2.91 -5.81 11.57
C GLN A 117 -1.42 -5.84 11.17
N VAL A 118 -0.80 -4.70 10.85
CA VAL A 118 0.65 -4.62 10.62
C VAL A 118 1.43 -5.06 11.86
N LEU A 119 1.04 -4.62 13.08
CA LEU A 119 1.70 -5.07 14.31
C LEU A 119 1.63 -6.60 14.47
N GLU A 120 0.44 -7.19 14.26
CA GLU A 120 0.23 -8.64 14.38
C GLU A 120 1.05 -9.44 13.37
N GLU A 121 1.09 -9.00 12.10
CA GLU A 121 1.81 -9.70 11.02
C GLU A 121 3.34 -9.55 11.15
N TRP A 122 3.84 -8.46 11.73
CA TRP A 122 5.27 -8.20 11.83
C TRP A 122 5.91 -8.61 13.15
N GLN A 123 5.14 -8.73 14.23
CA GLN A 123 5.64 -9.16 15.53
C GLN A 123 6.45 -10.46 15.50
N PRO A 124 6.03 -11.54 14.80
CA PRO A 124 6.80 -12.77 14.74
C PRO A 124 8.19 -12.59 14.11
N ARG A 125 8.39 -11.56 13.30
CA ARG A 125 9.67 -11.26 12.62
C ARG A 125 10.74 -10.72 13.58
N LEU A 126 10.37 -10.33 14.80
CA LEU A 126 11.35 -9.96 15.85
C LEU A 126 12.25 -11.13 16.25
N ALA A 127 11.78 -12.36 16.09
CA ALA A 127 12.52 -13.57 16.36
C ALA A 127 13.37 -14.05 15.17
N ASP A 128 13.46 -13.30 14.08
CA ASP A 128 14.28 -13.67 12.92
C ASP A 128 15.75 -13.77 13.31
N THR A 129 16.40 -14.85 12.92
CA THR A 129 17.83 -15.08 13.17
C THR A 129 18.72 -14.08 12.43
N ASN A 130 18.22 -13.48 11.37
CA ASN A 130 18.90 -12.39 10.68
C ASN A 130 18.68 -11.07 11.45
N LYS A 131 19.73 -10.63 12.15
CA LYS A 131 19.68 -9.42 12.98
C LYS A 131 19.23 -8.16 12.25
N ALA A 132 19.56 -8.02 10.97
CA ALA A 132 19.14 -6.86 10.18
C ALA A 132 17.63 -6.88 9.90
N LYS A 133 17.06 -8.07 9.62
CA LYS A 133 15.61 -8.23 9.44
C LYS A 133 14.86 -7.99 10.74
N ALA A 134 15.34 -8.54 11.85
CA ALA A 134 14.76 -8.32 13.19
C ALA A 134 14.79 -6.82 13.56
N ALA A 135 15.90 -6.12 13.31
CA ALA A 135 16.03 -4.69 13.57
C ALA A 135 15.06 -3.84 12.71
N ASN A 136 14.89 -4.21 11.44
CA ASN A 136 13.92 -3.55 10.57
C ASN A 136 12.48 -3.77 11.05
N ALA A 137 12.16 -5.00 11.48
CA ALA A 137 10.86 -5.31 12.06
C ALA A 137 10.61 -4.48 13.33
N TYR A 138 11.57 -4.41 14.23
CA TYR A 138 11.47 -3.60 15.46
C TYR A 138 11.16 -2.13 15.14
N LYS A 139 11.93 -1.53 14.22
CA LYS A 139 11.70 -0.13 13.83
C LYS A 139 10.32 0.09 13.23
N LEU A 140 9.86 -0.80 12.36
CA LEU A 140 8.53 -0.70 11.77
C LEU A 140 7.43 -0.79 12.84
N LEU A 141 7.57 -1.71 13.79
CA LEU A 141 6.62 -1.88 14.88
C LEU A 141 6.59 -0.64 15.80
N GLU A 142 7.76 -0.09 16.15
CA GLU A 142 7.86 1.14 16.94
C GLU A 142 7.19 2.33 16.22
N ASP A 143 7.50 2.54 14.94
CA ASP A 143 6.89 3.59 14.13
C ASP A 143 5.36 3.40 14.02
N THR A 144 4.91 2.16 13.84
CA THR A 144 3.47 1.82 13.74
C THR A 144 2.76 2.08 15.07
N PHE A 145 3.34 1.71 16.20
CA PHE A 145 2.77 1.97 17.51
C PHE A 145 2.64 3.48 17.80
N ASN A 146 3.68 4.23 17.46
CA ASN A 146 3.66 5.68 17.61
C ASN A 146 2.55 6.34 16.80
N ILE A 147 2.33 5.91 15.55
CA ILE A 147 1.29 6.49 14.69
C ILE A 147 -0.12 6.10 15.16
N ILE A 148 -0.32 4.88 15.69
CA ILE A 148 -1.58 4.47 16.32
C ILE A 148 -1.89 5.41 17.49
N SER A 149 -0.92 5.66 18.35
CA SER A 149 -1.07 6.55 19.51
C SER A 149 -1.44 7.97 19.09
N LEU A 150 -0.76 8.50 18.06
CA LEU A 150 -1.10 9.81 17.49
C LEU A 150 -2.50 9.82 16.86
N GLY A 151 -2.91 8.74 16.20
CA GLY A 151 -4.26 8.60 15.62
C GLY A 151 -5.34 8.66 16.69
N PHE A 152 -5.15 8.02 17.83
CA PHE A 152 -6.08 8.13 18.96
C PHE A 152 -6.13 9.55 19.55
N ILE A 153 -4.98 10.21 19.66
CA ILE A 153 -4.91 11.60 20.15
C ILE A 153 -5.68 12.56 19.23
N GLN A 154 -5.62 12.34 17.90
CA GLN A 154 -6.33 13.16 16.92
C GLN A 154 -7.86 12.96 16.96
N GLN A 155 -8.33 11.86 17.55
CA GLN A 155 -9.76 11.61 17.78
C GLN A 155 -10.18 12.19 19.15
N ASP A 156 -10.46 11.34 20.13
CA ASP A 156 -10.88 11.75 21.47
C ASP A 156 -9.92 11.21 22.57
N GLY A 157 -8.69 10.94 22.18
CA GLY A 157 -7.64 10.47 23.08
C GLY A 157 -8.00 9.15 23.77
N PRO A 158 -7.91 9.07 25.11
CA PRO A 158 -8.18 7.85 25.86
C PRO A 158 -9.55 7.23 25.61
N LYS A 159 -10.58 8.04 25.36
CA LYS A 159 -11.93 7.54 25.08
C LYS A 159 -12.00 6.81 23.74
N SER A 160 -11.25 7.26 22.74
CA SER A 160 -11.17 6.55 21.44
C SER A 160 -10.48 5.23 21.60
N VAL A 161 -9.47 5.12 22.46
CA VAL A 161 -8.81 3.86 22.80
C VAL A 161 -9.82 2.89 23.44
N ASP A 162 -10.53 3.35 24.48
CA ASP A 162 -11.57 2.56 25.14
C ASP A 162 -12.66 2.06 24.16
N ALA A 163 -13.13 2.98 23.31
CA ALA A 163 -14.16 2.67 22.32
C ALA A 163 -13.68 1.64 21.30
N TYR A 164 -12.45 1.77 20.82
CA TYR A 164 -11.86 0.85 19.85
C TYR A 164 -11.76 -0.58 20.42
N PHE A 165 -11.12 -0.73 21.59
CA PHE A 165 -10.93 -2.06 22.20
C PHE A 165 -12.24 -2.70 22.65
N LYS A 166 -13.19 -1.92 23.14
CA LYS A 166 -14.53 -2.40 23.44
C LYS A 166 -15.26 -2.91 22.20
N ASN A 167 -15.10 -2.25 21.06
CA ASN A 167 -15.73 -2.62 19.79
C ASN A 167 -15.17 -3.93 19.23
N ILE A 168 -13.87 -4.16 19.31
CA ILE A 168 -13.24 -5.41 18.85
C ILE A 168 -13.33 -6.54 19.86
N GLY A 169 -13.86 -6.29 21.07
CA GLY A 169 -14.04 -7.31 22.11
C GLY A 169 -12.74 -7.80 22.75
N THR A 170 -11.66 -7.03 22.62
CA THR A 170 -10.32 -7.38 23.15
C THR A 170 -9.99 -6.52 24.36
N ASP A 171 -9.41 -7.13 25.40
CA ASP A 171 -8.90 -6.41 26.57
C ASP A 171 -7.57 -5.74 26.25
N TYR A 172 -7.32 -4.56 26.85
CA TYR A 172 -6.04 -3.83 26.79
C TYR A 172 -4.81 -4.67 27.10
N SER A 173 -4.98 -5.69 27.93
CA SER A 173 -3.88 -6.54 28.38
C SER A 173 -3.21 -7.30 27.25
N SER A 174 -3.92 -7.59 26.16
CA SER A 174 -3.37 -8.33 25.02
C SER A 174 -2.72 -7.44 23.95
N ALA A 175 -3.08 -6.16 23.87
CA ALA A 175 -2.58 -5.24 22.86
C ALA A 175 -1.39 -4.38 23.34
N CYS A 176 -1.24 -4.17 24.65
CA CYS A 176 -0.21 -3.28 25.22
C CYS A 176 1.16 -3.93 25.47
N PHE A 177 1.37 -5.20 25.15
CA PHE A 177 2.55 -5.95 25.59
C PHE A 177 3.62 -6.16 24.55
N ILE A 178 3.61 -5.39 23.48
CA ILE A 178 4.53 -5.67 22.37
C ILE A 178 5.75 -4.76 22.38
N LEU A 179 5.79 -3.77 23.21
CA LEU A 179 6.95 -2.85 23.36
C LEU A 179 7.38 -2.80 24.84
#